data_45882229b89e2c9a1fdf43156c97a005
#
_entry.id   45882229b89e2c9a1fdf43156c97a005
#
_cell.length_a   1.000
_cell.length_b   1.000
_cell.length_c   1.000
_cell.angle_alpha   90.00
_cell.angle_beta   90.00
_cell.angle_gamma   90.00
#
_symmetry.space_group_name_H-M   'P 1'
#
loop_
_entity.id
_entity.type
_entity.pdbx_description
1 polymer ?
#
loop_
_entity_poly.entity_id
_entity_poly.type
_entity_poly.pdbx_seq_one_letter_code
_entity_poly.pdbx_strand_id
1 'polypeptide(L)'
;MEKTKKKAVQENIDEGDDLGLGSLEDQKEKLTERFFEACKNGSVEAIKKYLGNEILDPLELDSSGWSALQWAVVKNHPEVVKILYPKIKELEEIQEKTKKEKESEQNFTYELSEFDEAFKKPLNPADNGKYTPLHWSAYKGFDIISSILIKMGCDPMQVDSYGDNALHQAAAGNHYDTFKLFMGLGIDLDYKNSRSHKAIDLTTNKKIEDLINKALKTKECCLCHRIFDFDNKRYLCSIKEDIICKNCSRIDYYFPTEDAQEKDIRDCRCKDCQDEILKAESDLQEAINSNNLEKLSTQFAESKKYKIDLHLKKLATLNEDRLKREKEIREHLDSLKVVEDHKTILKKVDELDQKLKNAEDNNVHLDKNLVQRAANEKKRLLAEKELRQLLTNITIEMASPENLENLTQKVDTADASKVADEYVSKGKELKEKFILNLDAKDIMAKFKDYPMRESPIVEVVDPKKKSKH
;
A
#
# COMPACT_ATOMS: atom_id res chain seq x y z
N MET A 1 19.21 -43.50 3.37
CA MET A 1 18.90 -42.25 2.64
C MET A 1 17.48 -42.21 2.04
N GLU A 2 17.02 -43.25 1.33
CA GLU A 2 15.66 -43.29 0.75
C GLU A 2 14.52 -43.26 1.77
N LYS A 3 14.66 -43.97 2.92
CA LYS A 3 13.63 -43.95 3.99
C LYS A 3 13.53 -42.61 4.72
N THR A 4 14.61 -41.86 4.80
CA THR A 4 14.63 -40.53 5.43
C THR A 4 14.05 -39.47 4.52
N LYS A 5 14.26 -39.58 3.21
CA LYS A 5 13.60 -38.72 2.20
C LYS A 5 12.09 -38.95 2.14
N LYS A 6 11.63 -40.22 2.20
CA LYS A 6 10.20 -40.52 2.24
C LYS A 6 9.48 -39.95 3.48
N LYS A 7 10.19 -39.86 4.62
CA LYS A 7 9.61 -39.32 5.86
C LYS A 7 9.52 -37.79 5.85
N ALA A 8 10.51 -37.09 5.25
CA ALA A 8 10.50 -35.66 5.09
C ALA A 8 9.42 -35.18 4.09
N VAL A 9 9.11 -36.00 3.09
CA VAL A 9 8.04 -35.72 2.10
C VAL A 9 6.65 -35.82 2.73
N GLN A 10 6.44 -36.74 3.65
CA GLN A 10 5.13 -36.96 4.29
C GLN A 10 4.79 -35.89 5.33
N GLU A 11 5.77 -35.22 5.92
CA GLU A 11 5.55 -34.18 6.96
C GLU A 11 5.23 -32.77 6.39
N ASN A 12 5.47 -32.54 5.07
CA ASN A 12 5.24 -31.26 4.40
C ASN A 12 4.00 -31.21 3.48
N ILE A 13 3.22 -32.29 3.43
CA ILE A 13 2.00 -32.37 2.62
C ILE A 13 0.80 -32.24 3.56
N ASP A 14 0.07 -31.12 3.46
CA ASP A 14 -1.23 -30.96 4.12
C ASP A 14 -2.21 -32.04 3.66
N GLU A 15 -3.12 -32.47 4.54
CA GLU A 15 -4.11 -33.56 4.37
C GLU A 15 -5.02 -33.47 3.11
N GLY A 16 -4.86 -32.41 2.28
CA GLY A 16 -5.60 -32.22 1.02
C GLY A 16 -4.85 -32.63 -0.26
N ASP A 17 -3.54 -32.86 -0.20
CA ASP A 17 -2.70 -33.19 -1.36
C ASP A 17 -2.28 -34.67 -1.34
N ASP A 18 -3.23 -35.58 -1.51
CA ASP A 18 -2.96 -37.01 -1.67
C ASP A 18 -2.23 -37.26 -3.01
N LEU A 19 -0.88 -37.33 -2.96
CA LEU A 19 -0.04 -37.69 -4.11
C LEU A 19 -0.10 -39.19 -4.43
N GLY A 20 -0.82 -39.98 -3.62
CA GLY A 20 -1.02 -41.42 -3.79
C GLY A 20 0.23 -42.26 -3.46
N LEU A 21 0.02 -43.59 -3.32
CA LEU A 21 1.07 -44.61 -3.04
C LEU A 21 1.88 -44.98 -4.31
N GLY A 22 2.25 -43.98 -5.16
CA GLY A 22 3.04 -44.20 -6.36
C GLY A 22 4.55 -44.25 -6.11
N SER A 23 5.30 -44.53 -7.16
CA SER A 23 6.78 -44.43 -7.13
C SER A 23 7.22 -42.97 -6.87
N LEU A 24 8.49 -42.75 -6.49
CA LEU A 24 9.00 -41.37 -6.32
C LEU A 24 8.92 -40.57 -7.63
N GLU A 25 9.04 -41.25 -8.77
CA GLU A 25 8.90 -40.65 -10.10
C GLU A 25 7.44 -40.23 -10.38
N ASP A 26 6.45 -41.06 -10.03
CA ASP A 26 5.03 -40.71 -10.17
C ASP A 26 4.65 -39.51 -9.29
N GLN A 27 5.24 -39.43 -8.08
CA GLN A 27 5.01 -38.30 -7.17
C GLN A 27 5.64 -37.00 -7.72
N LYS A 28 6.86 -37.11 -8.28
CA LYS A 28 7.54 -35.98 -8.92
C LYS A 28 6.74 -35.46 -10.11
N GLU A 29 6.29 -36.33 -11.00
CA GLU A 29 5.51 -35.98 -12.18
C GLU A 29 4.22 -35.23 -11.81
N LYS A 30 3.43 -35.78 -10.88
CA LYS A 30 2.21 -35.12 -10.38
C LYS A 30 2.50 -33.77 -9.72
N LEU A 31 3.58 -33.66 -8.96
CA LEU A 31 3.96 -32.41 -8.31
C LEU A 31 4.36 -31.37 -9.35
N THR A 32 5.12 -31.77 -10.36
CA THR A 32 5.53 -30.90 -11.48
C THR A 32 4.31 -30.40 -12.28
N GLU A 33 3.35 -31.30 -12.60
CA GLU A 33 2.10 -30.90 -13.27
C GLU A 33 1.32 -29.86 -12.49
N ARG A 34 1.12 -30.09 -11.18
CA ARG A 34 0.43 -29.13 -10.29
C ARG A 34 1.16 -27.80 -10.17
N PHE A 35 2.48 -27.83 -10.15
CA PHE A 35 3.30 -26.63 -10.14
C PHE A 35 3.12 -25.82 -11.43
N PHE A 36 3.15 -26.45 -12.60
CA PHE A 36 2.87 -25.77 -13.86
C PHE A 36 1.46 -25.20 -13.90
N GLU A 37 0.47 -25.93 -13.39
CA GLU A 37 -0.89 -25.45 -13.30
C GLU A 37 -1.02 -24.24 -12.37
N ALA A 38 -0.36 -24.25 -11.22
CA ALA A 38 -0.30 -23.12 -10.32
C ALA A 38 0.35 -21.88 -11.00
N CYS A 39 1.39 -22.09 -11.83
CA CYS A 39 2.02 -21.02 -12.59
C CYS A 39 1.10 -20.48 -13.70
N LYS A 40 0.33 -21.33 -14.37
CA LYS A 40 -0.67 -20.95 -15.37
C LYS A 40 -1.82 -20.16 -14.77
N ASN A 41 -2.21 -20.49 -13.53
CA ASN A 41 -3.34 -19.89 -12.82
C ASN A 41 -2.95 -18.68 -11.95
N GLY A 42 -1.65 -18.41 -11.79
CA GLY A 42 -1.16 -17.28 -10.99
C GLY A 42 -1.26 -17.47 -9.48
N SER A 43 -1.35 -18.73 -8.98
CA SER A 43 -1.52 -19.02 -7.56
C SER A 43 -0.21 -18.87 -6.80
N VAL A 44 0.06 -17.67 -6.28
CA VAL A 44 1.28 -17.30 -5.55
C VAL A 44 1.52 -18.20 -4.33
N GLU A 45 0.48 -18.50 -3.55
CA GLU A 45 0.58 -19.32 -2.34
C GLU A 45 0.94 -20.77 -2.66
N ALA A 46 0.29 -21.36 -3.67
CA ALA A 46 0.61 -22.71 -4.12
C ALA A 46 2.05 -22.80 -4.64
N ILE A 47 2.52 -21.79 -5.41
CA ILE A 47 3.88 -21.75 -5.93
C ILE A 47 4.91 -21.67 -4.80
N LYS A 48 4.70 -20.81 -3.80
CA LYS A 48 5.59 -20.74 -2.62
C LYS A 48 5.65 -22.08 -1.88
N LYS A 49 4.51 -22.78 -1.73
CA LYS A 49 4.45 -24.11 -1.13
C LYS A 49 5.26 -25.13 -1.96
N TYR A 50 5.07 -25.16 -3.28
CA TYR A 50 5.78 -26.10 -4.16
C TYR A 50 7.28 -25.83 -4.25
N LEU A 51 7.71 -24.56 -4.30
CA LEU A 51 9.14 -24.20 -4.30
C LEU A 51 9.90 -24.58 -3.01
N GLY A 52 9.19 -24.83 -1.91
CA GLY A 52 9.73 -25.39 -0.69
C GLY A 52 9.93 -26.91 -0.72
N ASN A 53 9.50 -27.59 -1.77
CA ASN A 53 9.62 -29.05 -1.89
C ASN A 53 10.92 -29.45 -2.60
N GLU A 54 11.74 -30.27 -1.94
CA GLU A 54 13.06 -30.69 -2.46
C GLU A 54 13.00 -31.60 -3.70
N ILE A 55 11.84 -32.18 -4.01
CA ILE A 55 11.65 -33.09 -5.14
C ILE A 55 11.39 -32.31 -6.44
N LEU A 56 10.82 -31.10 -6.33
CA LEU A 56 10.49 -30.27 -7.47
C LEU A 56 11.74 -29.63 -8.05
N ASP A 57 11.92 -29.76 -9.35
CA ASP A 57 12.90 -28.99 -10.12
C ASP A 57 12.18 -27.84 -10.87
N PRO A 58 12.34 -26.58 -10.42
CA PRO A 58 11.70 -25.43 -11.08
C PRO A 58 12.25 -25.14 -12.50
N LEU A 59 13.37 -25.77 -12.87
CA LEU A 59 14.00 -25.64 -14.19
C LEU A 59 13.46 -26.65 -15.20
N GLU A 60 12.68 -27.63 -14.74
CA GLU A 60 12.09 -28.65 -15.60
C GLU A 60 11.17 -28.01 -16.67
N LEU A 61 11.15 -28.61 -17.85
CA LEU A 61 10.29 -28.21 -18.94
C LEU A 61 9.08 -29.14 -19.04
N ASP A 62 7.94 -28.61 -19.46
CA ASP A 62 6.76 -29.44 -19.71
C ASP A 62 6.91 -30.24 -21.03
N SER A 63 5.91 -31.07 -21.32
CA SER A 63 5.88 -31.87 -22.55
C SER A 63 5.93 -31.08 -23.87
N SER A 64 5.66 -29.77 -23.80
CA SER A 64 5.75 -28.84 -24.92
C SER A 64 7.09 -28.13 -25.00
N GLY A 65 8.01 -28.39 -24.06
CA GLY A 65 9.31 -27.72 -23.94
C GLY A 65 9.22 -26.33 -23.33
N TRP A 66 8.17 -26.04 -22.54
CA TRP A 66 7.97 -24.77 -21.88
C TRP A 66 8.33 -24.81 -20.40
N SER A 67 8.98 -23.76 -19.91
CA SER A 67 9.28 -23.60 -18.50
C SER A 67 8.10 -23.00 -17.72
N ALA A 68 8.10 -23.21 -16.41
CA ALA A 68 7.15 -22.58 -15.50
C ALA A 68 7.15 -21.05 -15.63
N LEU A 69 8.33 -20.44 -15.81
CA LEU A 69 8.47 -19.00 -16.04
C LEU A 69 7.81 -18.53 -17.33
N GLN A 70 7.95 -19.27 -18.44
CA GLN A 70 7.29 -18.94 -19.70
C GLN A 70 5.76 -18.97 -19.55
N TRP A 71 5.21 -19.97 -18.85
CA TRP A 71 3.77 -20.01 -18.58
C TRP A 71 3.28 -18.83 -17.75
N ALA A 72 4.01 -18.47 -16.69
CA ALA A 72 3.68 -17.31 -15.87
C ALA A 72 3.68 -16.00 -16.70
N VAL A 73 4.65 -15.87 -17.62
CA VAL A 73 4.74 -14.72 -18.54
C VAL A 73 3.57 -14.69 -19.51
N VAL A 74 3.31 -15.78 -20.22
CA VAL A 74 2.24 -15.83 -21.25
C VAL A 74 0.85 -15.64 -20.67
N LYS A 75 0.65 -16.07 -19.40
CA LYS A 75 -0.60 -15.87 -18.67
C LYS A 75 -0.69 -14.52 -17.94
N ASN A 76 0.34 -13.68 -18.05
CA ASN A 76 0.41 -12.33 -17.46
C ASN A 76 0.34 -12.33 -15.92
N HIS A 77 1.14 -13.18 -15.27
CA HIS A 77 1.26 -13.25 -13.82
C HIS A 77 2.57 -12.63 -13.30
N PRO A 78 2.70 -11.30 -13.19
CA PRO A 78 3.94 -10.64 -12.80
C PRO A 78 4.41 -11.03 -11.39
N GLU A 79 3.49 -11.31 -10.46
CA GLU A 79 3.83 -11.72 -9.10
C GLU A 79 4.48 -13.11 -9.08
N VAL A 80 4.01 -14.01 -9.93
CA VAL A 80 4.62 -15.34 -10.12
C VAL A 80 6.03 -15.20 -10.69
N VAL A 81 6.19 -14.33 -11.70
CA VAL A 81 7.51 -14.05 -12.30
C VAL A 81 8.51 -13.56 -11.27
N LYS A 82 8.10 -12.65 -10.37
CA LYS A 82 8.94 -12.12 -9.28
C LYS A 82 9.38 -13.21 -8.30
N ILE A 83 8.57 -14.22 -8.07
CA ILE A 83 8.87 -15.32 -7.14
C ILE A 83 9.73 -16.38 -7.79
N LEU A 84 9.39 -16.77 -9.02
CA LEU A 84 10.11 -17.83 -9.73
C LEU A 84 11.53 -17.42 -10.08
N TYR A 85 11.71 -16.20 -10.56
CA TYR A 85 12.98 -15.76 -11.11
C TYR A 85 14.15 -15.82 -10.11
N PRO A 86 14.08 -15.28 -8.88
CA PRO A 86 15.18 -15.37 -7.93
C PRO A 86 15.55 -16.82 -7.61
N LYS A 87 14.54 -17.69 -7.54
CA LYS A 87 14.77 -19.12 -7.24
C LYS A 87 15.44 -19.85 -8.40
N ILE A 88 15.00 -19.57 -9.61
CA ILE A 88 15.65 -20.08 -10.84
C ILE A 88 17.10 -19.63 -10.87
N LYS A 89 17.39 -18.35 -10.64
CA LYS A 89 18.74 -17.80 -10.64
C LYS A 89 19.64 -18.45 -9.57
N GLU A 90 19.12 -18.64 -8.37
CA GLU A 90 19.84 -19.33 -7.29
C GLU A 90 20.26 -20.76 -7.70
N LEU A 91 19.32 -21.52 -8.28
CA LEU A 91 19.56 -22.89 -8.72
C LEU A 91 20.60 -22.96 -9.83
N GLU A 92 20.60 -22.01 -10.74
CA GLU A 92 21.56 -21.90 -11.83
C GLU A 92 22.97 -21.59 -11.34
N GLU A 93 23.09 -20.63 -10.42
CA GLU A 93 24.39 -20.32 -9.79
C GLU A 93 24.97 -21.54 -9.05
N ILE A 94 24.12 -22.36 -8.43
CA ILE A 94 24.52 -23.60 -7.77
C ILE A 94 24.99 -24.63 -8.81
N GLN A 95 24.23 -24.82 -9.89
CA GLN A 95 24.61 -25.75 -10.96
C GLN A 95 25.93 -25.35 -11.63
N GLU A 96 26.11 -24.05 -11.89
CA GLU A 96 27.36 -23.55 -12.49
C GLU A 96 28.59 -23.73 -11.58
N LYS A 97 28.41 -23.49 -10.26
CA LYS A 97 29.48 -23.76 -9.26
C LYS A 97 29.84 -25.24 -9.21
N THR A 98 28.82 -26.11 -9.13
CA THR A 98 29.02 -27.57 -9.08
C THR A 98 29.71 -28.10 -10.36
N LYS A 99 29.40 -27.52 -11.51
CA LYS A 99 30.05 -27.84 -12.78
C LYS A 99 31.50 -27.42 -12.79
N LYS A 100 31.83 -26.20 -12.36
CA LYS A 100 33.22 -25.70 -12.23
C LYS A 100 34.06 -26.53 -11.25
N GLU A 101 33.47 -26.95 -10.14
CA GLU A 101 34.12 -27.83 -9.17
C GLU A 101 34.46 -29.21 -9.80
N LYS A 102 33.51 -29.82 -10.52
CA LYS A 102 33.75 -31.10 -11.24
C LYS A 102 34.77 -30.96 -12.37
N GLU A 103 34.78 -29.85 -13.07
CA GLU A 103 35.76 -29.55 -14.12
C GLU A 103 37.20 -29.35 -13.56
N SER A 104 37.29 -28.77 -12.34
CA SER A 104 38.58 -28.59 -11.65
C SER A 104 39.17 -29.88 -11.10
N GLU A 105 38.35 -30.89 -10.82
CA GLU A 105 38.79 -32.23 -10.34
C GLU A 105 39.21 -33.16 -11.51
N GLN A 106 38.78 -32.86 -12.73
CA GLN A 106 39.17 -33.62 -13.92
C GLN A 106 40.16 -32.80 -14.75
N ASN A 107 41.48 -33.02 -14.49
CA ASN A 107 42.54 -32.56 -15.39
C ASN A 107 42.43 -33.20 -16.78
N PHE A 108 41.56 -32.72 -17.60
CA PHE A 108 41.45 -33.14 -19.01
C PHE A 108 41.33 -31.92 -19.91
N THR A 109 42.37 -31.68 -20.68
CA THR A 109 42.36 -30.74 -21.80
C THR A 109 41.37 -31.21 -22.85
N TYR A 110 40.19 -30.61 -22.92
CA TYR A 110 39.33 -30.67 -24.07
C TYR A 110 39.22 -29.28 -24.67
N GLU A 111 39.46 -29.17 -25.95
CA GLU A 111 39.19 -27.94 -26.74
C GLU A 111 37.73 -27.55 -26.58
N LEU A 112 37.50 -26.28 -26.23
CA LEU A 112 36.20 -25.64 -26.16
C LEU A 112 35.50 -25.72 -27.50
N SER A 113 34.73 -26.76 -27.75
CA SER A 113 33.85 -26.88 -28.89
C SER A 113 32.44 -26.37 -28.57
N GLU A 114 31.70 -25.99 -29.59
CA GLU A 114 30.31 -25.42 -29.68
C GLU A 114 29.30 -25.83 -28.62
N PHE A 115 29.61 -26.77 -27.72
CA PHE A 115 28.75 -27.23 -26.62
C PHE A 115 28.65 -26.24 -25.45
N ASP A 116 29.57 -25.27 -25.33
CA ASP A 116 29.61 -24.35 -24.18
C ASP A 116 28.65 -23.16 -24.30
N GLU A 117 28.15 -22.85 -25.49
CA GLU A 117 27.15 -21.78 -25.66
C GLU A 117 25.75 -22.20 -25.20
N ALA A 118 25.42 -23.49 -25.29
CA ALA A 118 24.11 -24.01 -24.85
C ALA A 118 23.94 -23.96 -23.33
N PHE A 119 25.05 -23.98 -22.56
CA PHE A 119 25.02 -23.96 -21.09
C PHE A 119 25.10 -22.56 -20.47
N LYS A 120 25.31 -21.51 -21.25
CA LYS A 120 25.44 -20.14 -20.72
C LYS A 120 24.13 -19.43 -20.39
N LYS A 121 22.94 -20.07 -20.58
CA LYS A 121 21.68 -19.30 -20.54
C LYS A 121 20.47 -20.01 -19.93
N PRO A 122 20.43 -20.16 -18.61
CA PRO A 122 19.18 -20.56 -17.97
C PRO A 122 18.25 -19.41 -17.58
N LEU A 123 18.75 -18.16 -17.48
CA LEU A 123 17.92 -16.97 -17.28
C LEU A 123 16.99 -16.65 -18.44
N ASN A 124 17.18 -17.31 -19.59
CA ASN A 124 16.32 -17.22 -20.74
C ASN A 124 15.93 -18.63 -21.21
N PRO A 125 15.19 -19.43 -20.43
CA PRO A 125 14.71 -20.71 -20.94
C PRO A 125 13.90 -20.43 -22.19
N ALA A 126 14.41 -20.92 -23.32
CA ALA A 126 13.76 -20.75 -24.61
C ALA A 126 12.96 -22.02 -24.92
N ASP A 127 11.78 -21.85 -25.51
CA ASP A 127 11.01 -22.96 -26.05
C ASP A 127 11.66 -23.55 -27.33
N ASN A 128 11.00 -24.53 -27.95
CA ASN A 128 11.51 -25.19 -29.15
C ASN A 128 11.77 -24.24 -30.35
N GLY A 129 11.15 -23.04 -30.34
CA GLY A 129 11.38 -21.96 -31.29
C GLY A 129 12.45 -20.95 -30.84
N LYS A 130 13.18 -21.24 -29.76
CA LYS A 130 14.11 -20.34 -29.09
C LYS A 130 13.47 -19.03 -28.57
N TYR A 131 12.15 -19.00 -28.41
CA TYR A 131 11.45 -17.87 -27.80
C TYR A 131 11.71 -17.84 -26.29
N THR A 132 12.34 -16.78 -25.84
CA THR A 132 12.57 -16.55 -24.40
C THR A 132 11.31 -15.98 -23.75
N PRO A 133 11.21 -15.97 -22.39
CA PRO A 133 10.17 -15.27 -21.69
C PRO A 133 10.04 -13.80 -22.10
N LEU A 134 11.18 -13.14 -22.41
CA LEU A 134 11.18 -11.74 -22.87
C LEU A 134 10.58 -11.58 -24.27
N HIS A 135 10.81 -12.51 -25.20
CA HIS A 135 10.15 -12.51 -26.51
C HIS A 135 8.64 -12.63 -26.37
N TRP A 136 8.15 -13.54 -25.53
CA TRP A 136 6.73 -13.71 -25.26
C TRP A 136 6.08 -12.50 -24.62
N SER A 137 6.74 -11.89 -23.61
CA SER A 137 6.21 -10.67 -22.98
C SER A 137 6.18 -9.50 -23.96
N ALA A 138 7.18 -9.39 -24.84
CA ALA A 138 7.25 -8.39 -25.90
C ALA A 138 6.11 -8.56 -26.92
N TYR A 139 5.92 -9.77 -27.43
CA TYR A 139 4.89 -10.08 -28.42
C TYR A 139 3.47 -9.90 -27.87
N LYS A 140 3.25 -10.18 -26.57
CA LYS A 140 1.95 -10.00 -25.89
C LYS A 140 1.69 -8.58 -25.39
N GLY A 141 2.69 -7.71 -25.40
CA GLY A 141 2.56 -6.33 -24.94
C GLY A 141 2.54 -6.18 -23.41
N PHE A 142 3.16 -7.11 -22.68
CA PHE A 142 3.22 -7.07 -21.23
C PHE A 142 4.42 -6.25 -20.75
N ASP A 143 4.29 -4.93 -20.82
CA ASP A 143 5.32 -3.94 -20.49
C ASP A 143 5.86 -4.12 -19.05
N ILE A 144 5.00 -4.41 -18.08
CA ILE A 144 5.39 -4.67 -16.68
C ILE A 144 6.29 -5.90 -16.60
N ILE A 145 5.87 -7.03 -17.20
CA ILE A 145 6.66 -8.27 -17.18
C ILE A 145 7.96 -8.08 -17.93
N SER A 146 7.93 -7.40 -19.09
CA SER A 146 9.15 -7.08 -19.86
C SER A 146 10.15 -6.28 -19.02
N SER A 147 9.69 -5.25 -18.29
CA SER A 147 10.54 -4.48 -17.40
C SER A 147 11.11 -5.31 -16.25
N ILE A 148 10.32 -6.20 -15.66
CA ILE A 148 10.76 -7.12 -14.60
C ILE A 148 11.89 -8.02 -15.15
N LEU A 149 11.67 -8.68 -16.28
CA LEU A 149 12.64 -9.59 -16.90
C LEU A 149 13.95 -8.89 -17.26
N ILE A 150 13.89 -7.68 -17.84
CA ILE A 150 15.07 -6.89 -18.16
C ILE A 150 15.85 -6.51 -16.91
N LYS A 151 15.16 -6.04 -15.86
CA LYS A 151 15.81 -5.70 -14.58
C LYS A 151 16.48 -6.92 -13.94
N MET A 152 15.90 -8.08 -14.13
CA MET A 152 16.44 -9.35 -13.65
C MET A 152 17.63 -9.85 -14.47
N GLY A 153 17.97 -9.19 -15.58
CA GLY A 153 19.16 -9.50 -16.40
C GLY A 153 18.86 -10.28 -17.66
N CYS A 154 17.58 -10.41 -18.07
CA CYS A 154 17.28 -10.96 -19.39
C CYS A 154 17.84 -10.07 -20.50
N ASP A 155 18.54 -10.67 -21.46
CA ASP A 155 19.15 -9.94 -22.57
C ASP A 155 18.10 -9.56 -23.64
N PRO A 156 17.78 -8.28 -23.85
CA PRO A 156 16.83 -7.85 -24.86
C PRO A 156 17.35 -7.99 -26.29
N MET A 157 18.65 -8.26 -26.46
CA MET A 157 19.28 -8.49 -27.77
C MET A 157 19.29 -9.97 -28.16
N GLN A 158 18.93 -10.87 -27.26
CA GLN A 158 18.81 -12.28 -27.61
C GLN A 158 17.81 -12.48 -28.73
N VAL A 159 18.12 -13.39 -29.65
CA VAL A 159 17.28 -13.66 -30.83
C VAL A 159 16.66 -15.05 -30.79
N ASP A 160 15.47 -15.16 -31.35
CA ASP A 160 14.77 -16.43 -31.56
C ASP A 160 15.30 -17.18 -32.78
N SER A 161 14.64 -18.28 -33.17
CA SER A 161 15.02 -19.08 -34.35
C SER A 161 14.89 -18.35 -35.67
N TYR A 162 14.15 -17.24 -35.73
CA TYR A 162 14.00 -16.39 -36.91
C TYR A 162 14.96 -15.20 -36.90
N GLY A 163 15.79 -15.07 -35.87
CA GLY A 163 16.67 -13.93 -35.68
C GLY A 163 15.95 -12.69 -35.18
N ASP A 164 14.71 -12.83 -34.68
CA ASP A 164 13.95 -11.73 -34.11
C ASP A 164 14.36 -11.51 -32.63
N ASN A 165 14.67 -10.27 -32.27
CA ASN A 165 14.89 -9.87 -30.90
C ASN A 165 13.59 -9.32 -30.29
N ALA A 166 13.63 -8.93 -28.98
CA ALA A 166 12.46 -8.43 -28.26
C ALA A 166 11.79 -7.21 -28.94
N LEU A 167 12.58 -6.34 -29.63
CA LEU A 167 12.04 -5.20 -30.36
C LEU A 167 11.23 -5.64 -31.58
N HIS A 168 11.69 -6.66 -32.31
CA HIS A 168 10.96 -7.26 -33.43
C HIS A 168 9.64 -7.86 -32.96
N GLN A 169 9.68 -8.57 -31.85
CA GLN A 169 8.48 -9.19 -31.26
C GLN A 169 7.44 -8.14 -30.78
N ALA A 170 7.89 -7.05 -30.16
CA ALA A 170 7.00 -5.95 -29.78
C ALA A 170 6.38 -5.25 -31.01
N ALA A 171 7.15 -5.09 -32.10
CA ALA A 171 6.66 -4.56 -33.35
C ALA A 171 5.64 -5.50 -34.04
N ALA A 172 5.93 -6.79 -34.09
CA ALA A 172 5.03 -7.81 -34.65
C ALA A 172 3.72 -7.92 -33.85
N GLY A 173 3.78 -7.76 -32.52
CA GLY A 173 2.60 -7.67 -31.63
C GLY A 173 1.84 -6.35 -31.73
N ASN A 174 2.39 -5.32 -32.40
CA ASN A 174 1.82 -3.96 -32.50
C ASN A 174 1.65 -3.23 -31.16
N HIS A 175 2.50 -3.53 -30.16
CA HIS A 175 2.41 -3.01 -28.80
C HIS A 175 3.30 -1.78 -28.63
N TYR A 176 2.70 -0.58 -28.72
CA TYR A 176 3.42 0.69 -28.72
C TYR A 176 4.21 0.94 -27.43
N ASP A 177 3.61 0.73 -26.25
CA ASP A 177 4.26 1.00 -24.97
C ASP A 177 5.44 0.05 -24.72
N THR A 178 5.27 -1.23 -25.02
CA THR A 178 6.34 -2.23 -24.94
C THR A 178 7.45 -1.94 -25.96
N PHE A 179 7.09 -1.51 -27.17
CA PHE A 179 8.07 -1.08 -28.19
C PHE A 179 8.89 0.12 -27.70
N LYS A 180 8.25 1.12 -27.07
CA LYS A 180 8.95 2.28 -26.46
C LYS A 180 9.93 1.85 -25.38
N LEU A 181 9.53 0.88 -24.53
CA LEU A 181 10.40 0.33 -23.50
C LEU A 181 11.71 -0.19 -24.12
N PHE A 182 11.63 -1.00 -25.15
CA PHE A 182 12.81 -1.56 -25.82
C PHE A 182 13.63 -0.52 -26.58
N MET A 183 13.00 0.46 -27.22
CA MET A 183 13.73 1.60 -27.78
C MET A 183 14.51 2.39 -26.73
N GLY A 184 13.96 2.50 -25.51
CA GLY A 184 14.64 3.11 -24.37
C GLY A 184 15.90 2.39 -23.93
N LEU A 185 16.11 1.14 -24.34
CA LEU A 185 17.33 0.36 -24.09
C LEU A 185 18.43 0.56 -25.13
N GLY A 186 18.16 1.32 -26.20
CA GLY A 186 19.13 1.55 -27.27
C GLY A 186 19.33 0.36 -28.19
N ILE A 187 18.30 -0.46 -28.37
CA ILE A 187 18.33 -1.56 -29.37
C ILE A 187 18.40 -0.94 -30.78
N ASP A 188 19.23 -1.55 -31.62
CA ASP A 188 19.43 -1.05 -32.99
C ASP A 188 18.15 -1.23 -33.80
N LEU A 189 17.60 -0.10 -34.31
CA LEU A 189 16.40 -0.08 -35.17
C LEU A 189 16.69 -0.60 -36.59
N ASP A 190 17.96 -0.60 -37.01
CA ASP A 190 18.39 -1.07 -38.31
C ASP A 190 18.78 -2.57 -38.32
N TYR A 191 18.71 -3.23 -37.14
CA TYR A 191 18.98 -4.65 -37.02
C TYR A 191 17.98 -5.45 -37.87
N LYS A 192 18.51 -6.40 -38.63
CA LYS A 192 17.73 -7.26 -39.50
C LYS A 192 17.71 -8.69 -38.99
N ASN A 193 16.53 -9.26 -38.94
CA ASN A 193 16.36 -10.69 -38.64
C ASN A 193 16.89 -11.60 -39.78
N SER A 194 16.80 -12.92 -39.63
CA SER A 194 17.23 -13.91 -40.60
C SER A 194 16.51 -13.82 -41.96
N ARG A 195 15.33 -13.16 -41.97
CA ARG A 195 14.56 -12.88 -43.21
C ARG A 195 14.87 -11.50 -43.81
N SER A 196 15.88 -10.81 -43.32
CA SER A 196 16.25 -9.44 -43.68
C SER A 196 15.20 -8.38 -43.33
N HIS A 197 14.22 -8.69 -42.46
CA HIS A 197 13.23 -7.73 -41.98
C HIS A 197 13.79 -6.94 -40.77
N LYS A 198 13.50 -5.64 -40.75
CA LYS A 198 13.67 -4.78 -39.58
C LYS A 198 12.37 -4.77 -38.77
N ALA A 199 12.42 -4.25 -37.55
CA ALA A 199 11.23 -4.11 -36.70
C ALA A 199 10.11 -3.31 -37.40
N ILE A 200 10.45 -2.30 -38.22
CA ILE A 200 9.45 -1.51 -38.95
C ILE A 200 8.68 -2.35 -39.99
N ASP A 201 9.29 -3.38 -40.53
CA ASP A 201 8.68 -4.24 -41.54
C ASP A 201 7.67 -5.24 -40.95
N LEU A 202 7.70 -5.43 -39.65
CA LEU A 202 6.84 -6.37 -38.90
C LEU A 202 5.61 -5.71 -38.28
N THR A 203 5.58 -4.38 -38.16
CA THR A 203 4.46 -3.67 -37.53
C THR A 203 3.44 -3.17 -38.55
N THR A 204 2.17 -3.16 -38.11
CA THR A 204 1.08 -2.46 -38.81
C THR A 204 0.57 -1.27 -37.99
N ASN A 205 1.18 -1.00 -36.84
CA ASN A 205 0.81 0.10 -35.98
C ASN A 205 1.49 1.40 -36.41
N LYS A 206 0.69 2.33 -36.97
CA LYS A 206 1.17 3.61 -37.47
C LYS A 206 1.98 4.42 -36.45
N LYS A 207 1.62 4.35 -35.16
CA LYS A 207 2.38 5.06 -34.11
C LYS A 207 3.81 4.51 -33.97
N ILE A 208 3.97 3.19 -34.11
CA ILE A 208 5.30 2.55 -34.08
C ILE A 208 6.09 2.96 -35.34
N GLU A 209 5.45 2.93 -36.52
CA GLU A 209 6.09 3.36 -37.78
C GLU A 209 6.56 4.82 -37.70
N ASP A 210 5.69 5.73 -37.21
CA ASP A 210 6.00 7.15 -37.08
C ASP A 210 7.16 7.37 -36.10
N LEU A 211 7.19 6.62 -34.98
CA LEU A 211 8.24 6.68 -33.99
C LEU A 211 9.59 6.20 -34.56
N ILE A 212 9.60 5.08 -35.24
CA ILE A 212 10.82 4.56 -35.91
C ILE A 212 11.31 5.55 -36.94
N ASN A 213 10.43 6.06 -37.81
CA ASN A 213 10.77 7.04 -38.84
C ASN A 213 11.31 8.35 -38.24
N LYS A 214 10.74 8.83 -37.11
CA LYS A 214 11.27 9.95 -36.34
C LYS A 214 12.69 9.66 -35.86
N ALA A 215 12.89 8.48 -35.26
CA ALA A 215 14.19 8.09 -34.73
C ALA A 215 15.27 7.96 -35.82
N LEU A 216 14.94 7.36 -36.95
CA LEU A 216 15.88 7.17 -38.08
C LEU A 216 16.22 8.50 -38.79
N LYS A 217 15.26 9.44 -38.86
CA LYS A 217 15.50 10.80 -39.41
C LYS A 217 16.33 11.68 -38.49
N THR A 218 16.32 11.41 -37.19
CA THR A 218 17.09 12.19 -36.21
C THR A 218 18.57 11.82 -36.28
N LYS A 219 19.41 12.78 -36.68
CA LYS A 219 20.84 12.54 -36.91
C LYS A 219 21.70 12.78 -35.68
N GLU A 220 21.20 13.54 -34.71
CA GLU A 220 21.93 13.94 -33.52
C GLU A 220 21.06 13.89 -32.26
N CYS A 221 21.71 13.79 -31.12
CA CYS A 221 21.04 13.80 -29.81
C CYS A 221 20.39 15.16 -29.57
N CYS A 222 19.12 15.19 -29.16
CA CYS A 222 18.37 16.41 -28.92
C CYS A 222 18.93 17.27 -27.76
N LEU A 223 19.75 16.70 -26.88
CA LEU A 223 20.33 17.42 -25.73
C LEU A 223 21.76 17.87 -25.91
N CYS A 224 22.62 16.99 -26.41
CA CYS A 224 24.06 17.29 -26.51
C CYS A 224 24.56 17.43 -27.95
N HIS A 225 23.67 17.33 -28.93
CA HIS A 225 23.95 17.43 -30.39
C HIS A 225 25.03 16.48 -30.90
N ARG A 226 25.35 15.41 -30.18
CA ARG A 226 26.26 14.38 -30.64
C ARG A 226 25.59 13.56 -31.76
N ILE A 227 26.31 13.39 -32.87
CA ILE A 227 25.81 12.61 -34.00
C ILE A 227 25.65 11.12 -33.62
N PHE A 228 24.58 10.50 -34.10
CA PHE A 228 24.35 9.08 -33.93
C PHE A 228 25.13 8.28 -34.99
N ASP A 229 25.88 7.29 -34.52
CA ASP A 229 26.70 6.38 -35.30
C ASP A 229 26.68 4.98 -34.66
N PHE A 230 27.59 4.10 -35.08
CA PHE A 230 27.69 2.74 -34.57
C PHE A 230 27.99 2.71 -33.06
N ASP A 231 28.83 3.62 -32.56
CA ASP A 231 29.24 3.67 -31.17
C ASP A 231 28.26 4.48 -30.30
N ASN A 232 27.58 5.44 -30.91
CA ASN A 232 26.62 6.32 -30.24
C ASN A 232 25.19 6.02 -30.65
N LYS A 233 24.61 5.01 -30.02
CA LYS A 233 23.25 4.50 -30.32
C LYS A 233 22.15 5.48 -29.91
N ARG A 234 20.99 5.32 -30.55
CA ARG A 234 19.77 6.06 -30.26
C ARG A 234 19.01 5.44 -29.08
N TYR A 235 18.62 6.28 -28.13
CA TYR A 235 17.76 5.95 -27.02
C TYR A 235 16.52 6.84 -27.06
N LEU A 236 15.38 6.33 -26.60
CA LEU A 236 14.13 7.09 -26.54
C LEU A 236 13.87 7.55 -25.12
N CYS A 237 13.65 8.86 -24.94
CA CYS A 237 13.07 9.36 -23.69
C CYS A 237 11.58 8.99 -23.61
N SER A 238 11.18 8.18 -22.66
CA SER A 238 9.81 7.68 -22.51
C SER A 238 8.78 8.78 -22.21
N ILE A 239 9.22 9.96 -21.75
CA ILE A 239 8.36 11.08 -21.37
C ILE A 239 8.15 12.03 -22.53
N LYS A 240 9.24 12.58 -23.08
CA LYS A 240 9.22 13.56 -24.19
C LYS A 240 9.21 12.92 -25.57
N GLU A 241 9.48 11.60 -25.64
CA GLU A 241 9.67 10.85 -26.88
C GLU A 241 10.76 11.46 -27.79
N ASP A 242 11.78 12.07 -27.15
CA ASP A 242 12.94 12.61 -27.82
C ASP A 242 14.02 11.55 -27.98
N ILE A 243 14.75 11.64 -29.10
CA ILE A 243 15.87 10.74 -29.40
C ILE A 243 17.13 11.29 -28.78
N ILE A 244 17.73 10.55 -27.88
CA ILE A 244 18.88 10.93 -27.08
C ILE A 244 20.02 9.91 -27.19
N CYS A 245 21.24 10.30 -26.84
CA CYS A 245 22.38 9.39 -26.75
C CYS A 245 22.46 8.73 -25.35
N LYS A 246 23.30 7.70 -25.24
CA LYS A 246 23.52 6.97 -23.98
C LYS A 246 23.92 7.92 -22.83
N ASN A 247 24.80 8.89 -23.10
CA ASN A 247 25.30 9.81 -22.04
C ASN A 247 24.21 10.77 -21.52
N CYS A 248 23.21 11.07 -22.35
CA CYS A 248 22.07 11.92 -21.98
C CYS A 248 20.86 11.10 -21.48
N SER A 249 20.92 9.79 -21.56
CA SER A 249 19.90 8.87 -21.07
C SER A 249 20.14 8.51 -19.61
N ARG A 250 19.05 8.24 -18.92
CA ARG A 250 19.02 7.57 -17.62
C ARG A 250 18.06 6.41 -17.74
N ILE A 251 18.54 5.21 -17.45
CA ILE A 251 17.73 4.01 -17.48
C ILE A 251 17.42 3.64 -16.03
N ASP A 252 16.16 3.76 -15.67
CA ASP A 252 15.66 3.49 -14.33
C ASP A 252 14.48 2.52 -14.44
N TYR A 253 14.67 1.30 -13.94
CA TYR A 253 13.64 0.28 -13.92
C TYR A 253 13.00 0.21 -12.55
N TYR A 254 11.70 0.39 -12.54
CA TYR A 254 10.92 0.32 -11.33
C TYR A 254 10.18 -1.01 -11.23
N PHE A 255 10.31 -1.67 -10.08
CA PHE A 255 9.47 -2.83 -9.76
C PHE A 255 8.11 -2.34 -9.28
N PRO A 256 7.02 -2.71 -9.95
CA PRO A 256 5.71 -2.51 -9.36
C PRO A 256 5.63 -3.31 -8.05
N THR A 257 5.12 -2.68 -7.00
CA THR A 257 4.81 -3.37 -5.74
C THR A 257 3.55 -4.23 -5.91
N GLU A 258 3.28 -5.11 -4.95
CA GLU A 258 2.16 -6.08 -5.01
C GLU A 258 0.79 -5.48 -5.37
N ASP A 259 0.57 -4.19 -5.08
CA ASP A 259 -0.69 -3.48 -5.36
C ASP A 259 -0.67 -2.67 -6.68
N ALA A 260 0.34 -2.81 -7.51
CA ALA A 260 0.45 -2.02 -8.73
C ALA A 260 -0.49 -2.53 -9.81
N GLN A 261 -1.71 -2.05 -9.81
CA GLN A 261 -2.61 -2.11 -10.96
C GLN A 261 -2.32 -1.01 -11.99
N GLU A 262 -1.45 -0.05 -11.68
CA GLU A 262 -1.08 1.06 -12.55
C GLU A 262 0.27 0.81 -13.26
N LYS A 263 0.35 1.22 -14.52
CA LYS A 263 1.51 1.12 -15.42
C LYS A 263 2.61 2.13 -15.08
N ASP A 264 3.11 2.12 -13.85
CA ASP A 264 4.19 3.01 -13.42
C ASP A 264 5.57 2.36 -13.67
N ILE A 265 5.84 2.00 -14.93
CA ILE A 265 7.16 1.54 -15.33
C ILE A 265 8.05 2.75 -15.58
N ARG A 266 9.17 2.80 -14.88
CA ARG A 266 10.21 3.79 -15.14
C ARG A 266 11.13 3.28 -16.26
N ASP A 267 10.99 3.90 -17.42
CA ASP A 267 11.80 3.55 -18.60
C ASP A 267 12.99 4.52 -18.73
N CYS A 268 13.64 4.44 -19.90
CA CYS A 268 14.68 5.38 -20.27
C CYS A 268 14.16 6.83 -20.33
N ARG A 269 14.87 7.76 -19.69
CA ARG A 269 14.55 9.17 -19.64
C ARG A 269 15.75 10.02 -20.08
N CYS A 270 15.48 11.20 -20.58
CA CYS A 270 16.54 12.17 -20.75
C CYS A 270 16.93 12.77 -19.37
N LYS A 271 18.14 13.31 -19.30
CA LYS A 271 18.68 13.89 -18.05
C LYS A 271 17.76 14.96 -17.47
N ASP A 272 17.26 15.87 -18.31
CA ASP A 272 16.36 16.95 -17.88
C ASP A 272 15.07 16.43 -17.28
N CYS A 273 14.44 15.43 -17.90
CA CYS A 273 13.24 14.79 -17.36
C CYS A 273 13.52 14.06 -16.05
N GLN A 274 14.70 13.46 -15.88
CA GLN A 274 15.08 12.82 -14.64
C GLN A 274 15.26 13.84 -13.52
N ASP A 275 15.91 14.97 -13.81
CA ASP A 275 16.12 16.05 -12.84
C ASP A 275 14.79 16.70 -12.43
N GLU A 276 13.85 16.91 -13.37
CA GLU A 276 12.48 17.36 -13.10
C GLU A 276 11.73 16.40 -12.17
N ILE A 277 11.85 15.09 -12.39
CA ILE A 277 11.20 14.06 -11.55
C ILE A 277 11.81 14.03 -10.16
N LEU A 278 13.15 14.00 -10.05
CA LEU A 278 13.84 13.99 -8.76
C LEU A 278 13.46 15.22 -7.92
N LYS A 279 13.32 16.38 -8.58
CA LYS A 279 12.83 17.59 -7.92
C LYS A 279 11.40 17.42 -7.44
N ALA A 280 10.48 16.92 -8.30
CA ALA A 280 9.09 16.70 -7.93
C ALA A 280 8.94 15.66 -6.78
N GLU A 281 9.77 14.61 -6.77
CA GLU A 281 9.82 13.63 -5.69
C GLU A 281 10.33 14.25 -4.38
N SER A 282 11.36 15.11 -4.44
CA SER A 282 11.88 15.82 -3.28
C SER A 282 10.85 16.80 -2.71
N ASP A 283 10.20 17.58 -3.57
CA ASP A 283 9.17 18.54 -3.17
C ASP A 283 7.96 17.83 -2.54
N LEU A 284 7.55 16.67 -3.10
CA LEU A 284 6.47 15.84 -2.55
C LEU A 284 6.85 15.23 -1.20
N GLN A 285 8.10 14.74 -1.05
CA GLN A 285 8.58 14.19 0.22
C GLN A 285 8.63 15.27 1.31
N GLU A 286 9.06 16.49 0.96
CA GLU A 286 9.02 17.63 1.88
C GLU A 286 7.59 18.00 2.27
N ALA A 287 6.64 17.97 1.31
CA ALA A 287 5.23 18.23 1.58
C ALA A 287 4.62 17.18 2.53
N ILE A 288 4.95 15.89 2.35
CA ILE A 288 4.54 14.81 3.25
C ILE A 288 5.05 15.08 4.68
N ASN A 289 6.32 15.44 4.81
CA ASN A 289 6.95 15.67 6.12
C ASN A 289 6.42 16.94 6.82
N SER A 290 5.92 17.92 6.06
CA SER A 290 5.38 19.17 6.61
C SER A 290 4.06 19.01 7.36
N ASN A 291 3.36 17.88 7.22
CA ASN A 291 2.01 17.65 7.74
C ASN A 291 0.99 18.77 7.38
N ASN A 292 1.21 19.46 6.26
CA ASN A 292 0.32 20.51 5.76
C ASN A 292 -0.51 19.97 4.60
N LEU A 293 -1.84 19.90 4.78
CA LEU A 293 -2.76 19.34 3.79
C LEU A 293 -2.73 20.13 2.47
N GLU A 294 -2.73 21.47 2.52
CA GLU A 294 -2.76 22.30 1.30
C GLU A 294 -1.47 22.13 0.49
N LYS A 295 -0.30 22.19 1.18
CA LYS A 295 0.99 21.96 0.55
C LYS A 295 1.07 20.57 -0.06
N LEU A 296 0.61 19.53 0.67
CA LEU A 296 0.62 18.16 0.19
C LEU A 296 -0.31 17.97 -1.02
N SER A 297 -1.54 18.45 -0.96
CA SER A 297 -2.49 18.32 -2.08
C SER A 297 -2.00 19.04 -3.33
N THR A 298 -1.37 20.20 -3.18
CA THR A 298 -0.80 20.96 -4.31
C THR A 298 0.36 20.22 -4.94
N GLN A 299 1.35 19.81 -4.16
CA GLN A 299 2.53 19.10 -4.66
C GLN A 299 2.17 17.70 -5.21
N PHE A 300 1.21 17.01 -4.59
CA PHE A 300 0.72 15.75 -5.10
C PHE A 300 -0.01 15.90 -6.44
N ALA A 301 -0.81 16.95 -6.63
CA ALA A 301 -1.44 17.25 -7.91
C ALA A 301 -0.41 17.59 -9.01
N GLU A 302 0.62 18.37 -8.68
CA GLU A 302 1.73 18.67 -9.60
C GLU A 302 2.53 17.43 -9.97
N SER A 303 2.79 16.56 -9.01
CA SER A 303 3.54 15.32 -9.21
C SER A 303 2.85 14.32 -10.13
N LYS A 304 1.52 14.41 -10.32
CA LYS A 304 0.77 13.56 -11.27
C LYS A 304 1.20 13.73 -12.73
N LYS A 305 1.86 14.83 -13.07
CA LYS A 305 2.41 15.07 -14.41
C LYS A 305 3.61 14.15 -14.71
N TYR A 306 4.24 13.60 -13.68
CA TYR A 306 5.45 12.82 -13.76
C TYR A 306 5.21 11.36 -13.36
N LYS A 307 6.01 10.45 -13.89
CA LYS A 307 6.09 9.06 -13.42
C LYS A 307 7.00 9.00 -12.18
N ILE A 308 6.49 9.43 -11.04
CA ILE A 308 7.21 9.40 -9.75
C ILE A 308 7.19 8.00 -9.11
N ASP A 309 8.00 7.83 -8.06
CA ASP A 309 8.07 6.59 -7.30
C ASP A 309 6.69 6.17 -6.76
N LEU A 310 6.30 4.90 -7.00
CA LEU A 310 5.00 4.36 -6.59
C LEU A 310 4.85 4.32 -5.07
N HIS A 311 5.95 4.00 -4.34
CA HIS A 311 5.93 3.99 -2.89
C HIS A 311 5.69 5.39 -2.33
N LEU A 312 6.36 6.40 -2.90
CA LEU A 312 6.16 7.80 -2.54
C LEU A 312 4.74 8.28 -2.85
N LYS A 313 4.19 7.85 -3.99
CA LYS A 313 2.81 8.15 -4.40
C LYS A 313 1.77 7.55 -3.42
N LYS A 314 1.95 6.27 -3.04
CA LYS A 314 1.12 5.63 -2.00
C LYS A 314 1.23 6.35 -0.66
N LEU A 315 2.46 6.68 -0.24
CA LEU A 315 2.70 7.40 1.00
C LEU A 315 2.01 8.79 0.99
N ALA A 316 2.08 9.50 -0.14
CA ALA A 316 1.39 10.78 -0.32
C ALA A 316 -0.13 10.63 -0.21
N THR A 317 -0.72 9.62 -0.86
CA THR A 317 -2.16 9.32 -0.80
C THR A 317 -2.61 9.02 0.63
N LEU A 318 -1.90 8.14 1.34
CA LEU A 318 -2.22 7.79 2.73
C LEU A 318 -2.11 9.00 3.67
N ASN A 319 -1.08 9.85 3.50
CA ASN A 319 -0.94 11.06 4.30
C ASN A 319 -2.00 12.13 3.95
N GLU A 320 -2.36 12.27 2.69
CA GLU A 320 -3.44 13.17 2.28
C GLU A 320 -4.77 12.76 2.91
N ASP A 321 -5.12 11.47 2.87
CA ASP A 321 -6.33 10.93 3.49
C ASP A 321 -6.31 11.10 5.01
N ARG A 322 -5.16 10.85 5.65
CA ARG A 322 -4.98 11.10 7.08
C ARG A 322 -5.25 12.55 7.43
N LEU A 323 -4.59 13.49 6.75
CA LEU A 323 -4.70 14.91 7.04
C LEU A 323 -6.12 15.47 6.76
N LYS A 324 -6.81 14.96 5.74
CA LYS A 324 -8.23 15.29 5.47
C LYS A 324 -9.11 14.89 6.65
N ARG A 325 -8.98 13.64 7.12
CA ARG A 325 -9.75 13.14 8.27
C ARG A 325 -9.41 13.89 9.56
N GLU A 326 -8.14 14.17 9.80
CA GLU A 326 -7.71 14.98 10.94
C GLU A 326 -8.30 16.39 10.90
N LYS A 327 -8.37 17.02 9.71
CA LYS A 327 -9.01 18.32 9.51
C LYS A 327 -10.50 18.26 9.84
N GLU A 328 -11.22 17.26 9.30
CA GLU A 328 -12.64 17.04 9.59
C GLU A 328 -12.93 16.83 11.09
N ILE A 329 -12.06 16.08 11.78
CA ILE A 329 -12.19 15.86 13.22
C ILE A 329 -11.92 17.17 14.00
N ARG A 330 -10.90 17.96 13.61
CA ARG A 330 -10.60 19.25 14.24
C ARG A 330 -11.76 20.24 14.07
N GLU A 331 -12.29 20.37 12.87
CA GLU A 331 -13.45 21.22 12.56
C GLU A 331 -14.69 20.79 13.38
N HIS A 332 -14.90 19.47 13.48
CA HIS A 332 -15.98 18.95 14.33
C HIS A 332 -15.76 19.27 15.81
N LEU A 333 -14.55 19.05 16.35
CA LEU A 333 -14.20 19.39 17.73
C LEU A 333 -14.36 20.90 18.01
N ASP A 334 -14.02 21.76 17.06
CA ASP A 334 -14.22 23.19 17.22
C ASP A 334 -15.70 23.58 17.19
N SER A 335 -16.54 22.84 16.46
CA SER A 335 -17.99 22.99 16.48
C SER A 335 -18.65 22.55 17.80
N LEU A 336 -17.94 21.74 18.61
CA LEU A 336 -18.44 21.27 19.92
C LEU A 336 -18.31 22.30 21.04
N LYS A 337 -17.57 23.40 20.81
CA LYS A 337 -17.36 24.46 21.81
C LYS A 337 -18.66 25.21 22.16
N VAL A 338 -19.63 25.24 21.22
CA VAL A 338 -20.91 25.93 21.38
C VAL A 338 -22.04 24.92 21.20
N VAL A 339 -22.53 24.34 22.29
CA VAL A 339 -23.67 23.41 22.27
C VAL A 339 -24.71 23.85 23.28
N GLU A 340 -25.85 24.29 22.79
CA GLU A 340 -26.93 24.84 23.63
C GLU A 340 -27.93 23.77 24.10
N ASP A 341 -28.16 22.71 23.32
CA ASP A 341 -29.22 21.73 23.56
C ASP A 341 -28.69 20.30 23.82
N HIS A 342 -29.37 19.62 24.73
CA HIS A 342 -29.09 18.26 25.19
C HIS A 342 -29.16 17.18 24.09
N LYS A 343 -30.14 17.27 23.19
CA LYS A 343 -30.29 16.33 22.07
C LYS A 343 -29.15 16.50 21.04
N THR A 344 -28.70 17.72 20.87
CA THR A 344 -27.61 18.08 19.98
C THR A 344 -26.27 17.54 20.48
N ILE A 345 -26.05 17.45 21.80
CA ILE A 345 -24.83 16.85 22.38
C ILE A 345 -24.67 15.39 21.96
N LEU A 346 -25.73 14.58 22.10
CA LEU A 346 -25.67 13.16 21.73
C LEU A 346 -25.34 12.99 20.25
N LYS A 347 -26.08 13.70 19.39
CA LYS A 347 -25.85 13.62 17.95
C LYS A 347 -24.42 13.96 17.58
N LYS A 348 -23.86 15.02 18.16
CA LYS A 348 -22.48 15.44 17.89
C LYS A 348 -21.44 14.46 18.42
N VAL A 349 -21.69 13.82 19.58
CA VAL A 349 -20.83 12.75 20.11
C VAL A 349 -20.87 11.53 19.20
N ASP A 350 -22.04 11.12 18.73
CA ASP A 350 -22.20 10.00 17.82
C ASP A 350 -21.49 10.28 16.46
N GLU A 351 -21.61 11.51 15.94
CA GLU A 351 -20.89 11.94 14.74
C GLU A 351 -19.36 11.89 14.92
N LEU A 352 -18.85 12.28 16.10
CA LEU A 352 -17.43 12.20 16.41
C LEU A 352 -16.97 10.73 16.48
N ASP A 353 -17.72 9.86 17.13
CA ASP A 353 -17.44 8.43 17.19
C ASP A 353 -17.43 7.79 15.80
N GLN A 354 -18.37 8.16 14.96
CA GLN A 354 -18.42 7.67 13.57
C GLN A 354 -17.20 8.10 12.76
N LYS A 355 -16.73 9.34 12.92
CA LYS A 355 -15.52 9.83 12.25
C LYS A 355 -14.26 9.11 12.73
N LEU A 356 -14.13 8.87 14.04
CA LEU A 356 -13.01 8.12 14.59
C LEU A 356 -13.02 6.67 14.13
N LYS A 357 -14.19 6.01 14.18
CA LYS A 357 -14.34 4.64 13.73
C LYS A 357 -14.05 4.49 12.23
N ASN A 358 -14.52 5.41 11.39
CA ASN A 358 -14.22 5.41 9.97
C ASN A 358 -12.72 5.54 9.68
N ALA A 359 -11.95 6.21 10.53
CA ALA A 359 -10.49 6.27 10.40
C ALA A 359 -9.85 4.92 10.77
N GLU A 360 -10.31 4.28 11.84
CA GLU A 360 -9.84 2.95 12.27
C GLU A 360 -10.17 1.87 11.23
N ASP A 361 -11.41 1.81 10.75
CA ASP A 361 -11.88 0.84 9.74
C ASP A 361 -11.08 0.93 8.42
N ASN A 362 -10.55 2.11 8.08
CA ASN A 362 -9.70 2.33 6.91
C ASN A 362 -8.19 2.24 7.22
N ASN A 363 -7.78 1.76 8.39
CA ASN A 363 -6.39 1.68 8.85
C ASN A 363 -5.61 3.01 8.77
N VAL A 364 -6.28 4.14 8.96
CA VAL A 364 -5.67 5.47 8.96
C VAL A 364 -5.21 5.83 10.36
N HIS A 365 -3.89 5.92 10.56
CA HIS A 365 -3.29 6.30 11.83
C HIS A 365 -3.36 7.80 12.05
N LEU A 366 -4.32 8.25 12.87
CA LEU A 366 -4.48 9.65 13.25
C LEU A 366 -3.42 10.10 14.27
N ASP A 367 -3.20 11.42 14.37
CA ASP A 367 -2.35 12.02 15.41
C ASP A 367 -2.85 11.64 16.80
N LYS A 368 -1.96 11.11 17.65
CA LYS A 368 -2.29 10.65 19.01
C LYS A 368 -2.86 11.77 19.88
N ASN A 369 -2.35 13.00 19.73
CA ASN A 369 -2.83 14.15 20.49
C ASN A 369 -4.25 14.52 20.08
N LEU A 370 -4.55 14.41 18.77
CA LEU A 370 -5.90 14.67 18.25
C LEU A 370 -6.90 13.63 18.76
N VAL A 371 -6.54 12.35 18.74
CA VAL A 371 -7.37 11.26 19.30
C VAL A 371 -7.61 11.46 20.78
N GLN A 372 -6.56 11.81 21.54
CA GLN A 372 -6.70 12.08 22.99
C GLN A 372 -7.57 13.30 23.25
N ARG A 373 -7.44 14.36 22.43
CA ARG A 373 -8.30 15.54 22.53
C ARG A 373 -9.77 15.19 22.25
N ALA A 374 -10.02 14.37 21.23
CA ALA A 374 -11.37 13.89 20.90
C ALA A 374 -11.98 13.07 22.05
N ALA A 375 -11.20 12.16 22.65
CA ALA A 375 -11.62 11.36 23.79
C ALA A 375 -11.94 12.23 25.02
N ASN A 376 -11.11 13.23 25.31
CA ASN A 376 -11.33 14.15 26.42
C ASN A 376 -12.59 15.00 26.20
N GLU A 377 -12.81 15.50 24.99
CA GLU A 377 -13.97 16.30 24.65
C GLU A 377 -15.27 15.48 24.70
N LYS A 378 -15.23 14.25 24.22
CA LYS A 378 -16.34 13.30 24.39
C LYS A 378 -16.68 13.08 25.85
N LYS A 379 -15.67 12.84 26.70
CA LYS A 379 -15.85 12.66 28.14
C LYS A 379 -16.47 13.90 28.80
N ARG A 380 -16.00 15.09 28.39
CA ARG A 380 -16.56 16.38 28.86
C ARG A 380 -18.04 16.52 28.52
N LEU A 381 -18.40 16.29 27.23
CA LEU A 381 -19.77 16.41 26.76
C LEU A 381 -20.74 15.42 27.41
N LEU A 382 -20.30 14.18 27.63
CA LEU A 382 -21.11 13.16 28.32
C LEU A 382 -21.32 13.54 29.77
N ALA A 383 -20.30 14.01 30.48
CA ALA A 383 -20.41 14.49 31.87
C ALA A 383 -21.33 15.72 31.96
N GLU A 384 -21.21 16.65 31.01
CA GLU A 384 -22.10 17.81 30.94
C GLU A 384 -23.56 17.42 30.73
N LYS A 385 -23.82 16.47 29.81
CA LYS A 385 -25.14 15.91 29.55
C LYS A 385 -25.75 15.33 30.83
N GLU A 386 -25.01 14.45 31.50
CA GLU A 386 -25.49 13.77 32.70
C GLU A 386 -25.79 14.76 33.83
N LEU A 387 -24.91 15.75 34.03
CA LEU A 387 -25.12 16.78 35.03
C LEU A 387 -26.36 17.67 34.69
N ARG A 388 -26.49 18.13 33.46
CA ARG A 388 -27.68 18.93 33.03
C ARG A 388 -28.97 18.13 33.21
N GLN A 389 -28.99 16.84 32.85
CA GLN A 389 -30.14 15.96 33.00
C GLN A 389 -30.51 15.78 34.46
N LEU A 390 -29.52 15.62 35.34
CA LEU A 390 -29.76 15.51 36.78
C LEU A 390 -30.29 16.82 37.33
N LEU A 391 -29.70 17.97 37.00
CA LEU A 391 -30.12 19.29 37.45
C LEU A 391 -31.55 19.68 37.01
N THR A 392 -32.03 19.15 35.89
CA THR A 392 -33.41 19.37 35.42
C THR A 392 -34.43 18.49 36.13
N ASN A 393 -34.03 17.29 36.57
CA ASN A 393 -34.94 16.29 37.12
C ASN A 393 -34.97 16.26 38.64
N ILE A 394 -33.97 16.82 39.30
CA ILE A 394 -33.82 16.74 40.74
C ILE A 394 -34.28 18.07 41.43
N THR A 395 -35.12 17.95 42.43
CA THR A 395 -35.57 19.09 43.27
C THR A 395 -35.08 18.93 44.70
N ILE A 396 -35.08 20.04 45.46
CA ILE A 396 -34.63 20.02 46.88
C ILE A 396 -35.48 19.07 47.71
N GLU A 397 -36.75 18.87 47.35
CA GLU A 397 -37.68 17.97 48.04
C GLU A 397 -37.27 16.49 47.94
N MET A 398 -36.54 16.14 46.88
CA MET A 398 -36.00 14.80 46.62
C MET A 398 -34.67 14.51 47.38
N ALA A 399 -34.26 15.40 48.29
CA ALA A 399 -33.04 15.22 49.04
C ALA A 399 -33.09 13.91 49.87
N SER A 400 -32.23 12.98 49.51
CA SER A 400 -31.96 11.70 50.15
C SER A 400 -30.45 11.46 50.13
N PRO A 401 -29.90 10.61 51.02
CA PRO A 401 -28.47 10.25 51.01
C PRO A 401 -28.03 9.71 49.64
N GLU A 402 -28.84 8.87 49.01
CA GLU A 402 -28.58 8.28 47.69
C GLU A 402 -28.54 9.35 46.61
N ASN A 403 -29.51 10.27 46.57
CA ASN A 403 -29.53 11.36 45.61
C ASN A 403 -28.38 12.34 45.82
N LEU A 404 -27.95 12.56 47.08
CA LEU A 404 -26.79 13.38 47.41
C LEU A 404 -25.50 12.74 46.93
N GLU A 405 -25.36 11.44 47.08
CA GLU A 405 -24.18 10.69 46.59
C GLU A 405 -24.11 10.74 45.06
N ASN A 406 -25.24 10.47 44.35
CA ASN A 406 -25.32 10.56 42.89
C ASN A 406 -25.01 11.98 42.38
N LEU A 407 -25.59 13.02 43.03
CA LEU A 407 -25.31 14.40 42.65
C LEU A 407 -23.84 14.75 42.87
N THR A 408 -23.25 14.30 43.97
CA THR A 408 -21.83 14.51 44.26
C THR A 408 -20.95 13.87 43.20
N GLN A 409 -21.18 12.60 42.87
CA GLN A 409 -20.43 11.89 41.87
C GLN A 409 -20.50 12.57 40.46
N LYS A 410 -21.70 13.03 40.07
CA LYS A 410 -21.87 13.70 38.78
C LYS A 410 -21.22 15.09 38.74
N VAL A 411 -21.30 15.86 39.82
CA VAL A 411 -20.63 17.17 39.95
C VAL A 411 -19.10 16.98 39.89
N ASP A 412 -18.55 16.02 40.67
CA ASP A 412 -17.11 15.76 40.71
C ASP A 412 -16.59 15.25 39.35
N THR A 413 -17.38 14.41 38.66
CA THR A 413 -17.06 13.94 37.30
C THR A 413 -17.06 15.10 36.27
N ALA A 414 -18.03 16.00 36.39
CA ALA A 414 -18.13 17.16 35.50
C ALA A 414 -16.98 18.16 35.75
N ASP A 415 -16.65 18.41 37.01
CA ASP A 415 -15.53 19.29 37.40
C ASP A 415 -14.19 18.72 36.88
N ALA A 416 -13.93 17.43 37.12
CA ALA A 416 -12.74 16.72 36.62
C ALA A 416 -12.66 16.71 35.07
N SER A 417 -13.80 16.71 34.38
CA SER A 417 -13.91 16.72 32.94
C SER A 417 -13.92 18.14 32.35
N LYS A 418 -13.75 19.18 33.14
CA LYS A 418 -13.75 20.59 32.75
C LYS A 418 -15.05 21.00 32.01
N VAL A 419 -16.19 20.57 32.52
CA VAL A 419 -17.50 21.08 32.10
C VAL A 419 -17.62 22.57 32.44
N ALA A 420 -18.46 23.31 31.71
CA ALA A 420 -18.63 24.73 31.93
C ALA A 420 -18.98 25.07 33.39
N ASP A 421 -18.29 26.06 33.95
CA ASP A 421 -18.38 26.45 35.39
C ASP A 421 -19.81 26.73 35.82
N GLU A 422 -20.67 27.22 34.93
CA GLU A 422 -22.09 27.51 35.22
C GLU A 422 -22.83 26.26 35.73
N TYR A 423 -22.65 25.10 35.06
CA TYR A 423 -23.37 23.87 35.46
C TYR A 423 -22.75 23.23 36.68
N VAL A 424 -21.42 23.26 36.80
CA VAL A 424 -20.69 22.76 37.96
C VAL A 424 -21.05 23.58 39.20
N SER A 425 -21.11 24.92 39.09
CA SER A 425 -21.50 25.82 40.16
C SER A 425 -22.95 25.59 40.64
N LYS A 426 -23.89 25.46 39.68
CA LYS A 426 -25.28 25.09 39.98
C LYS A 426 -25.39 23.75 40.70
N GLY A 427 -24.60 22.77 40.27
CA GLY A 427 -24.52 21.45 40.89
C GLY A 427 -23.98 21.54 42.33
N LYS A 428 -22.92 22.29 42.57
CA LYS A 428 -22.35 22.55 43.90
C LYS A 428 -23.33 23.25 44.81
N GLU A 429 -24.02 24.28 44.32
CA GLU A 429 -25.06 25.00 45.09
C GLU A 429 -26.22 24.06 45.47
N LEU A 430 -26.68 23.22 44.54
CA LEU A 430 -27.75 22.27 44.85
C LEU A 430 -27.30 21.19 45.84
N LYS A 431 -26.04 20.75 45.77
CA LYS A 431 -25.43 19.83 46.75
C LYS A 431 -25.44 20.41 48.14
N GLU A 432 -25.07 21.68 48.32
CA GLU A 432 -25.13 22.37 49.61
C GLU A 432 -26.56 22.45 50.14
N LYS A 433 -27.53 22.79 49.27
CA LYS A 433 -28.94 22.80 49.65
C LYS A 433 -29.47 21.43 50.06
N PHE A 434 -28.98 20.34 49.43
CA PHE A 434 -29.32 18.97 49.81
C PHE A 434 -28.77 18.61 51.18
N ILE A 435 -27.53 18.96 51.49
CA ILE A 435 -26.90 18.73 52.80
C ILE A 435 -27.72 19.44 53.89
N LEU A 436 -28.03 20.73 53.68
CA LEU A 436 -28.84 21.52 54.63
C LEU A 436 -30.24 20.93 54.84
N ASN A 437 -30.90 20.41 53.78
CA ASN A 437 -32.23 19.79 53.91
C ASN A 437 -32.18 18.46 54.65
N LEU A 438 -31.13 17.66 54.43
CA LEU A 438 -30.93 16.38 55.16
C LEU A 438 -30.62 16.64 56.61
N ASP A 439 -29.77 17.60 56.94
CA ASP A 439 -29.48 18.00 58.31
C ASP A 439 -30.76 18.52 59.00
N ALA A 440 -31.54 19.35 58.33
CA ALA A 440 -32.84 19.83 58.90
C ALA A 440 -33.82 18.68 59.14
N LYS A 441 -33.93 17.71 58.15
CA LYS A 441 -34.78 16.51 58.36
C LYS A 441 -34.31 15.63 59.50
N ASP A 442 -32.99 15.46 59.67
CA ASP A 442 -32.42 14.70 60.80
C ASP A 442 -32.64 15.39 62.15
N ILE A 443 -32.50 16.71 62.20
CA ILE A 443 -32.84 17.54 63.38
C ILE A 443 -34.33 17.41 63.67
N MET A 444 -35.21 17.58 62.69
CA MET A 444 -36.66 17.45 62.93
C MET A 444 -37.05 16.05 63.35
N ALA A 445 -36.42 15.00 62.81
CA ALA A 445 -36.65 13.62 63.26
C ALA A 445 -36.25 13.42 64.76
N LYS A 446 -35.12 14.00 65.18
CA LYS A 446 -34.67 13.97 66.59
C LYS A 446 -35.59 14.74 67.56
N PHE A 447 -36.29 15.77 67.07
CA PHE A 447 -37.25 16.56 67.85
C PHE A 447 -38.71 16.08 67.74
N LYS A 448 -39.03 15.06 66.98
CA LYS A 448 -40.37 14.53 66.71
C LYS A 448 -41.02 13.97 67.96
N ASP A 449 -40.24 13.51 68.96
CA ASP A 449 -40.67 12.95 70.24
C ASP A 449 -40.62 13.96 71.40
N TYR A 450 -40.23 15.21 71.11
CA TYR A 450 -40.27 16.24 72.12
C TYR A 450 -41.69 16.87 72.21
N PRO A 451 -42.40 16.82 73.38
CA PRO A 451 -43.69 17.44 73.55
C PRO A 451 -43.56 18.95 73.32
N MET A 452 -44.26 19.45 72.32
CA MET A 452 -44.36 20.89 72.07
C MET A 452 -44.89 21.55 73.37
N ARG A 453 -44.06 22.27 74.05
CA ARG A 453 -44.54 23.20 75.07
C ARG A 453 -45.35 24.25 74.31
N GLU A 454 -46.67 24.32 74.66
CA GLU A 454 -47.52 25.42 74.21
C GLU A 454 -46.78 26.72 74.55
N SER A 455 -46.37 27.45 73.56
CA SER A 455 -45.82 28.78 73.74
C SER A 455 -46.92 29.66 74.36
N PRO A 456 -46.66 30.35 75.46
CA PRO A 456 -47.66 31.31 76.02
C PRO A 456 -47.93 32.32 74.90
N ILE A 457 -49.22 32.49 74.54
CA ILE A 457 -49.68 33.48 73.59
C ILE A 457 -49.15 34.84 74.07
N VAL A 458 -48.13 35.34 73.48
CA VAL A 458 -47.69 36.71 73.70
C VAL A 458 -48.66 37.54 72.88
N GLU A 459 -49.63 38.14 73.54
CA GLU A 459 -50.48 39.16 72.96
C GLU A 459 -49.59 40.25 72.33
N VAL A 460 -49.54 40.31 71.07
CA VAL A 460 -48.89 41.41 70.39
C VAL A 460 -49.78 42.64 70.55
N VAL A 461 -49.42 43.43 71.59
CA VAL A 461 -50.03 44.77 71.78
C VAL A 461 -49.72 45.66 70.57
N ASP A 462 -50.72 45.97 69.80
CA ASP A 462 -50.67 46.88 68.68
C ASP A 462 -50.22 48.27 69.09
N PRO A 463 -49.06 48.79 68.70
CA PRO A 463 -48.52 50.06 69.14
C PRO A 463 -49.29 51.30 68.61
N LYS A 464 -50.41 51.11 67.95
CA LYS A 464 -51.20 52.23 67.38
C LYS A 464 -52.40 52.68 68.15
N LYS A 465 -52.61 52.25 69.45
CA LYS A 465 -53.63 52.77 70.31
C LYS A 465 -53.05 53.60 71.51
N LYS A 466 -52.30 54.63 71.17
CA LYS A 466 -52.04 55.74 72.10
C LYS A 466 -52.16 57.04 71.35
N SER A 467 -53.42 57.50 71.23
CA SER A 467 -53.73 58.92 71.26
C SER A 467 -55.27 59.09 71.26
N LYS A 468 -55.84 59.20 72.43
CA LYS A 468 -56.95 60.16 72.77
C LYS A 468 -57.36 59.88 74.21
N HIS A 469 -57.00 60.75 75.06
CA HIS A 469 -57.35 61.45 76.25
C HIS A 469 -56.26 61.58 77.23
#